data_c2bf838e00811a21dbafa15974967c41
#
_entry.id   c2bf838e00811a21dbafa15974967c41
#
_cell.length_a   1.000
_cell.length_b   1.000
_cell.length_c   1.000
_cell.angle_alpha   90.00
_cell.angle_beta   90.00
_cell.angle_gamma   90.00
#
_symmetry.space_group_name_H-M   'P 1'
#
loop_
_entity.id
_entity.type
_entity.pdbx_description
1 polymer ?
#
loop_
_entity_poly.entity_id
_entity_poly.type
_entity_poly.pdbx_seq_one_letter_code
_entity_poly.pdbx_strand_id
1 'polypeptide(L)'
;YDSVVICDFDENLISIATSLLYSDVSSKKIKFITLNQWFDPRLTREKSIHPLYFPSISRNKFNNFKDDFRNTYNQEPTHLSLISYDLIGLIYYLASQNDFLIDKKVFQKKNKFKGMIGTFEINKNKITHILNFYETTEEEFKKIF
;
A
#
# COMPACT_ATOMS: atom_id res chain seq x y z
N TYR A 1 15.54 21.73 3.28
CA TYR A 1 14.51 20.66 3.45
C TYR A 1 15.23 19.32 3.48
N ASP A 2 14.78 18.40 4.35
CA ASP A 2 15.41 17.09 4.55
C ASP A 2 14.65 15.98 3.79
N SER A 3 13.47 16.30 3.29
CA SER A 3 12.62 15.36 2.54
C SER A 3 11.67 16.07 1.59
N VAL A 4 11.26 15.36 0.56
CA VAL A 4 10.20 15.73 -0.39
C VAL A 4 9.17 14.63 -0.42
N VAL A 5 7.89 14.98 -0.33
CA VAL A 5 6.78 14.04 -0.48
C VAL A 5 6.18 14.22 -1.87
N ILE A 6 6.24 13.17 -2.69
CA ILE A 6 5.69 13.16 -4.06
C ILE A 6 4.39 12.36 -4.03
N CYS A 7 3.25 13.05 -4.15
CA CYS A 7 1.92 12.44 -4.07
C CYS A 7 1.42 12.04 -5.47
N ASP A 8 2.15 11.16 -6.14
CA ASP A 8 1.79 10.67 -7.47
C ASP A 8 2.16 9.20 -7.66
N PHE A 9 1.75 8.62 -8.78
CA PHE A 9 1.91 7.22 -9.13
C PHE A 9 2.49 7.06 -10.53
N ASP A 10 2.96 5.84 -10.82
CA ASP A 10 3.38 5.41 -12.15
C ASP A 10 4.43 6.34 -12.80
N GLU A 11 4.23 6.66 -14.06
CA GLU A 11 5.13 7.50 -14.84
C GLU A 11 5.20 8.95 -14.36
N ASN A 12 4.11 9.46 -13.77
CA ASN A 12 4.09 10.80 -13.19
C ASN A 12 5.05 10.91 -12.01
N LEU A 13 5.06 9.93 -11.11
CA LEU A 13 6.00 9.88 -10.01
C LEU A 13 7.46 9.95 -10.50
N ILE A 14 7.78 9.13 -11.51
CA ILE A 14 9.12 9.07 -12.10
C ILE A 14 9.47 10.41 -12.75
N SER A 15 8.54 10.98 -13.52
CA SER A 15 8.73 12.26 -14.20
C SER A 15 8.97 13.41 -13.22
N ILE A 16 8.18 13.50 -12.15
CA ILE A 16 8.34 14.52 -11.10
C ILE A 16 9.70 14.35 -10.41
N ALA A 17 10.02 13.12 -9.98
CA ALA A 17 11.27 12.84 -9.29
C ALA A 17 12.49 13.15 -10.17
N THR A 18 12.42 12.82 -11.46
CA THR A 18 13.47 13.14 -12.43
C THR A 18 13.59 14.67 -12.65
N SER A 19 12.46 15.38 -12.70
CA SER A 19 12.46 16.85 -12.81
C SER A 19 13.13 17.52 -11.59
N LEU A 20 12.95 16.95 -10.40
CA LEU A 20 13.64 17.42 -9.20
C LEU A 20 15.17 17.25 -9.31
N LEU A 21 15.64 16.18 -9.95
CA LEU A 21 17.07 15.97 -10.17
C LEU A 21 17.68 17.06 -11.06
N TYR A 22 16.96 17.50 -12.09
CA TYR A 22 17.39 18.64 -12.94
C TYR A 22 17.48 19.95 -12.17
N SER A 23 16.81 20.05 -11.03
CA SER A 23 16.87 21.21 -10.12
C SER A 23 17.84 20.99 -8.95
N ASP A 24 18.82 20.10 -9.09
CA ASP A 24 19.81 19.73 -8.06
C ASP A 24 19.23 19.11 -6.78
N VAL A 25 17.97 18.70 -6.80
CA VAL A 25 17.29 17.99 -5.72
C VAL A 25 17.42 16.48 -5.95
N SER A 26 18.35 15.86 -5.27
CA SER A 26 18.70 14.44 -5.48
C SER A 26 18.27 13.58 -4.29
N SER A 27 17.78 12.38 -4.55
CA SER A 27 17.44 11.37 -3.54
C SER A 27 18.63 10.97 -2.63
N LYS A 28 19.86 11.23 -3.06
CA LYS A 28 21.09 11.05 -2.25
C LYS A 28 21.28 12.12 -1.17
N LYS A 29 20.69 13.30 -1.37
CA LYS A 29 20.79 14.44 -0.44
C LYS A 29 19.53 14.65 0.36
N ILE A 30 18.38 14.36 -0.23
CA ILE A 30 17.06 14.62 0.31
C ILE A 30 16.24 13.32 0.21
N LYS A 31 15.52 12.95 1.25
CA LYS A 31 14.67 11.74 1.23
C LYS A 31 13.46 11.94 0.34
N PHE A 32 13.31 11.09 -0.67
CA PHE A 32 12.11 11.04 -1.49
C PHE A 32 11.12 10.07 -0.86
N ILE A 33 9.95 10.59 -0.50
CA ILE A 33 8.86 9.82 0.12
C ILE A 33 7.65 9.89 -0.82
N THR A 34 6.95 8.80 -1.01
CA THR A 34 5.75 8.77 -1.84
C THR A 34 4.62 7.99 -1.18
N LEU A 35 3.48 7.90 -1.86
CA LEU A 35 2.32 7.12 -1.46
C LEU A 35 2.55 5.62 -1.67
N ASN A 36 1.57 4.80 -1.33
CA ASN A 36 1.61 3.35 -1.56
C ASN A 36 1.74 3.04 -3.07
N GLN A 37 2.88 2.53 -3.49
CA GLN A 37 3.20 2.22 -4.89
C GLN A 37 2.93 0.75 -5.28
N TRP A 38 2.36 -0.04 -4.39
CA TRP A 38 1.95 -1.42 -4.66
C TRP A 38 3.04 -2.33 -5.26
N PHE A 39 4.30 -2.05 -4.93
CA PHE A 39 5.48 -2.78 -5.41
C PHE A 39 5.62 -2.80 -6.94
N ASP A 40 5.40 -1.67 -7.59
CA ASP A 40 5.59 -1.52 -9.02
C ASP A 40 7.04 -1.80 -9.42
N PRO A 41 7.31 -2.83 -10.26
CA PRO A 41 8.68 -3.19 -10.65
C PRO A 41 9.42 -2.09 -11.41
N ARG A 42 8.73 -1.11 -11.99
CA ARG A 42 9.36 0.03 -12.67
C ARG A 42 10.21 0.86 -11.71
N LEU A 43 9.78 0.97 -10.45
CA LEU A 43 10.50 1.73 -9.44
C LEU A 43 11.88 1.14 -9.11
N THR A 44 12.06 -0.18 -9.18
CA THR A 44 13.38 -0.80 -8.94
C THR A 44 14.34 -0.61 -10.12
N ARG A 45 13.81 -0.33 -11.32
CA ARG A 45 14.62 -0.09 -12.53
C ARG A 45 15.08 1.36 -12.67
N GLU A 46 14.36 2.28 -12.06
CA GLU A 46 14.66 3.72 -12.16
C GLU A 46 15.65 4.15 -11.06
N LYS A 47 16.94 3.96 -11.37
CA LYS A 47 18.03 4.21 -10.41
C LYS A 47 18.15 5.66 -9.95
N SER A 48 17.68 6.60 -10.77
CA SER A 48 17.78 8.04 -10.51
C SER A 48 16.99 8.48 -9.28
N ILE A 49 15.93 7.75 -8.92
CA ILE A 49 15.06 8.09 -7.80
C ILE A 49 15.41 7.34 -6.50
N HIS A 50 16.42 6.45 -6.53
CA HIS A 50 16.79 5.67 -5.35
C HIS A 50 17.67 6.45 -4.37
N PRO A 51 17.45 6.27 -3.06
CA PRO A 51 16.37 5.51 -2.44
C PRO A 51 15.02 6.26 -2.46
N LEU A 52 13.93 5.53 -2.74
CA LEU A 52 12.56 6.03 -2.66
C LEU A 52 11.85 5.32 -1.51
N TYR A 53 11.15 6.07 -0.67
CA TYR A 53 10.46 5.55 0.53
C TYR A 53 8.95 5.61 0.36
N PHE A 54 8.25 4.54 0.76
CA PHE A 54 6.78 4.52 0.70
C PHE A 54 6.14 3.56 1.70
N PRO A 55 4.95 3.90 2.23
CA PRO A 55 4.14 2.97 3.01
C PRO A 55 3.46 1.97 2.10
N SER A 56 3.40 0.71 2.51
CA SER A 56 2.63 -0.31 1.79
C SER A 56 2.24 -1.48 2.70
N ILE A 57 1.45 -2.37 2.16
CA ILE A 57 1.05 -3.64 2.78
C ILE A 57 2.22 -4.62 2.87
N SER A 58 1.99 -5.81 3.42
CA SER A 58 3.00 -6.87 3.39
C SER A 58 3.25 -7.35 1.96
N ARG A 59 4.49 -7.24 1.46
CA ARG A 59 4.88 -7.70 0.12
C ARG A 59 4.59 -9.18 -0.10
N ASN A 60 4.86 -10.03 0.91
CA ASN A 60 4.59 -11.46 0.80
C ASN A 60 3.09 -11.75 0.64
N LYS A 61 2.24 -11.07 1.43
CA LYS A 61 0.79 -11.22 1.29
C LYS A 61 0.28 -10.71 -0.06
N PHE A 62 0.84 -9.60 -0.55
CA PHE A 62 0.51 -9.07 -1.87
C PHE A 62 0.84 -10.07 -2.97
N ASN A 63 2.04 -10.66 -2.94
CA ASN A 63 2.45 -11.65 -3.91
C ASN A 63 1.57 -12.91 -3.85
N ASN A 64 1.29 -13.44 -2.65
CA ASN A 64 0.41 -14.59 -2.49
C ASN A 64 -0.99 -14.33 -3.07
N PHE A 65 -1.58 -13.17 -2.74
CA PHE A 65 -2.88 -12.79 -3.31
C PHE A 65 -2.83 -12.70 -4.85
N LYS A 66 -1.77 -12.13 -5.39
CA LYS A 66 -1.57 -12.00 -6.83
C LYS A 66 -1.50 -13.36 -7.51
N ASP A 67 -0.76 -14.29 -6.93
CA ASP A 67 -0.62 -15.66 -7.46
C ASP A 67 -1.93 -16.43 -7.37
N ASP A 68 -2.65 -16.36 -6.24
CA ASP A 68 -3.95 -16.98 -6.05
C ASP A 68 -4.99 -16.42 -7.03
N PHE A 69 -5.01 -15.11 -7.22
CA PHE A 69 -5.92 -14.44 -8.14
C PHE A 69 -5.65 -14.85 -9.60
N ARG A 70 -4.37 -14.89 -9.99
CA ARG A 70 -3.96 -15.32 -11.33
C ARG A 70 -4.33 -16.78 -11.59
N ASN A 71 -4.10 -17.65 -10.61
CA ASN A 71 -4.46 -19.07 -10.72
C ASN A 71 -5.97 -19.29 -10.84
N THR A 72 -6.78 -18.46 -10.18
CA THR A 72 -8.24 -18.59 -10.18
C THR A 72 -8.88 -17.98 -11.41
N TYR A 73 -8.42 -16.79 -11.83
CA TYR A 73 -9.11 -15.98 -12.85
C TYR A 73 -8.31 -15.85 -14.16
N ASN A 74 -7.09 -16.38 -14.21
CA ASN A 74 -6.15 -16.23 -15.33
C ASN A 74 -5.93 -14.76 -15.76
N GLN A 75 -5.94 -13.85 -14.78
CA GLN A 75 -5.78 -12.40 -14.94
C GLN A 75 -4.93 -11.82 -13.81
N GLU A 76 -4.31 -10.68 -14.06
CA GLU A 76 -3.65 -9.91 -13.01
C GLU A 76 -4.68 -9.13 -12.17
N PRO A 77 -4.57 -9.18 -10.83
CA PRO A 77 -5.44 -8.38 -10.00
C PRO A 77 -5.10 -6.90 -10.12
N THR A 78 -6.11 -6.06 -10.08
CA THR A 78 -5.95 -4.61 -9.91
C THR A 78 -5.82 -4.28 -8.43
N HIS A 79 -5.41 -3.05 -8.11
CA HIS A 79 -5.40 -2.55 -6.72
C HIS A 79 -6.80 -2.60 -6.09
N LEU A 80 -7.84 -2.35 -6.91
CA LEU A 80 -9.24 -2.43 -6.47
C LEU A 80 -9.66 -3.87 -6.14
N SER A 81 -9.19 -4.87 -6.89
CA SER A 81 -9.48 -6.29 -6.60
C SER A 81 -9.02 -6.66 -5.20
N LEU A 82 -7.83 -6.22 -4.82
CA LEU A 82 -7.21 -6.48 -3.53
C LEU A 82 -7.95 -5.77 -2.37
N ILE A 83 -8.26 -4.50 -2.56
CA ILE A 83 -9.02 -3.71 -1.58
C ILE A 83 -10.43 -4.28 -1.41
N SER A 84 -11.10 -4.65 -2.51
CA SER A 84 -12.45 -5.22 -2.48
C SER A 84 -12.49 -6.57 -1.79
N TYR A 85 -11.49 -7.41 -1.99
CA TYR A 85 -11.37 -8.69 -1.31
C TYR A 85 -11.39 -8.52 0.23
N ASP A 86 -10.55 -7.62 0.74
CA ASP A 86 -10.49 -7.37 2.18
C ASP A 86 -11.73 -6.62 2.70
N LEU A 87 -12.34 -5.75 1.89
CA LEU A 87 -13.58 -5.06 2.26
C LEU A 87 -14.72 -6.05 2.46
N ILE A 88 -14.88 -7.00 1.54
CA ILE A 88 -15.90 -8.06 1.66
C ILE A 88 -15.62 -8.94 2.89
N GLY A 89 -14.37 -9.32 3.10
CA GLY A 89 -13.94 -10.06 4.28
C GLY A 89 -14.23 -9.30 5.59
N LEU A 90 -14.00 -7.99 5.62
CA LEU A 90 -14.33 -7.14 6.76
C LEU A 90 -15.84 -7.08 7.01
N ILE A 91 -16.63 -6.87 5.96
CA ILE A 91 -18.11 -6.84 6.07
C ILE A 91 -18.61 -8.17 6.61
N TYR A 92 -18.16 -9.28 6.08
CA TYR A 92 -18.53 -10.61 6.56
C TYR A 92 -18.13 -10.83 8.02
N TYR A 93 -16.91 -10.46 8.40
CA TYR A 93 -16.45 -10.55 9.78
C TYR A 93 -17.32 -9.72 10.74
N LEU A 94 -17.65 -8.49 10.39
CA LEU A 94 -18.50 -7.62 11.21
C LEU A 94 -19.93 -8.15 11.30
N ALA A 95 -20.46 -8.67 10.21
CA ALA A 95 -21.80 -9.30 10.19
C ALA A 95 -21.84 -10.52 11.11
N SER A 96 -20.85 -11.42 11.01
CA SER A 96 -20.78 -12.66 11.82
C SER A 96 -20.70 -12.38 13.32
N GLN A 97 -20.14 -11.24 13.73
CA GLN A 97 -20.07 -10.83 15.14
C GLN A 97 -21.40 -10.23 15.66
N ASN A 98 -22.39 -10.03 14.82
CA ASN A 98 -23.64 -9.35 15.15
C ASN A 98 -24.85 -10.06 14.53
N ASP A 99 -24.89 -11.39 14.59
CA ASP A 99 -26.01 -12.22 14.07
C ASP A 99 -26.37 -11.90 12.60
N PHE A 100 -25.38 -11.57 11.79
CA PHE A 100 -25.51 -11.10 10.41
C PHE A 100 -26.31 -9.81 10.22
N LEU A 101 -26.47 -9.03 11.29
CA LEU A 101 -27.04 -7.69 11.22
C LEU A 101 -25.92 -6.64 11.20
N ILE A 102 -25.93 -5.80 10.16
CA ILE A 102 -24.97 -4.68 10.05
C ILE A 102 -25.72 -3.39 10.39
N ASP A 103 -25.48 -2.87 11.57
CA ASP A 103 -25.94 -1.56 12.05
C ASP A 103 -24.74 -0.61 12.15
N LYS A 104 -24.99 0.70 12.10
CA LYS A 104 -23.97 1.75 12.33
C LYS A 104 -23.21 1.58 13.64
N LYS A 105 -23.82 1.01 14.65
CA LYS A 105 -23.20 0.70 15.95
C LYS A 105 -22.02 -0.25 15.85
N VAL A 106 -21.98 -1.11 14.84
CA VAL A 106 -20.88 -2.05 14.61
C VAL A 106 -19.57 -1.31 14.35
N PHE A 107 -19.63 -0.18 13.61
CA PHE A 107 -18.48 0.65 13.30
C PHE A 107 -18.06 1.58 14.46
N GLN A 108 -18.88 1.73 15.47
CA GLN A 108 -18.56 2.53 16.67
C GLN A 108 -17.74 1.75 17.69
N LYS A 109 -17.89 0.43 17.71
CA LYS A 109 -17.13 -0.44 18.61
C LYS A 109 -15.67 -0.55 18.13
N LYS A 110 -14.75 -0.64 19.09
CA LYS A 110 -13.35 -0.92 18.76
C LYS A 110 -13.23 -2.36 18.26
N ASN A 111 -12.85 -2.51 17.02
CA ASN A 111 -12.63 -3.79 16.35
C ASN A 111 -11.29 -3.81 15.63
N LYS A 112 -10.73 -4.99 15.48
CA LYS A 112 -9.50 -5.23 14.74
C LYS A 112 -9.72 -6.38 13.77
N PHE A 113 -9.57 -6.11 12.49
CA PHE A 113 -9.67 -7.09 11.42
C PHE A 113 -8.30 -7.32 10.79
N LYS A 114 -7.89 -8.59 10.68
CA LYS A 114 -6.64 -8.99 10.05
C LYS A 114 -6.96 -9.53 8.65
N GLY A 115 -6.93 -8.65 7.68
CA GLY A 115 -7.17 -8.98 6.28
C GLY A 115 -5.94 -9.52 5.55
N MET A 116 -6.12 -9.78 4.27
CA MET A 116 -5.05 -10.18 3.35
C MET A 116 -4.03 -9.05 3.16
N ILE A 117 -4.51 -7.83 2.94
CA ILE A 117 -3.66 -6.67 2.71
C ILE A 117 -3.14 -6.01 3.99
N GLY A 118 -3.56 -6.46 5.17
CA GLY A 118 -3.03 -5.95 6.42
C GLY A 118 -4.03 -5.96 7.55
N THR A 119 -3.72 -5.18 8.59
CA THR A 119 -4.56 -5.05 9.75
C THR A 119 -5.29 -3.72 9.72
N PHE A 120 -6.62 -3.77 9.85
CA PHE A 120 -7.48 -2.62 9.99
C PHE A 120 -7.96 -2.52 11.43
N GLU A 121 -7.91 -1.34 11.99
CA GLU A 121 -8.51 -1.02 13.29
C GLU A 121 -9.69 -0.08 13.07
N ILE A 122 -10.83 -0.46 13.62
CA ILE A 122 -12.06 0.34 13.60
C ILE A 122 -12.26 0.90 15.00
N ASN A 123 -12.46 2.20 15.11
CA ASN A 123 -12.75 2.86 16.37
C ASN A 123 -13.52 4.16 16.10
N LYS A 124 -14.71 4.29 16.69
CA LYS A 124 -15.56 5.50 16.59
C LYS A 124 -15.75 5.97 15.14
N ASN A 125 -16.17 5.08 14.26
CA ASN A 125 -16.37 5.34 12.82
C ASN A 125 -15.10 5.70 12.03
N LYS A 126 -13.92 5.51 12.61
CA LYS A 126 -12.64 5.71 11.95
C LYS A 126 -11.99 4.37 11.68
N ILE A 127 -11.53 4.19 10.44
CA ILE A 127 -10.75 3.02 10.05
C ILE A 127 -9.28 3.46 9.91
N THR A 128 -8.39 2.74 10.58
CA THR A 128 -6.95 2.93 10.48
C THR A 128 -6.34 1.66 9.90
N HIS A 129 -5.58 1.79 8.83
CA HIS A 129 -4.83 0.70 8.23
C HIS A 129 -3.38 0.75 8.71
N ILE A 130 -2.87 -0.36 9.23
CA ILE A 130 -1.48 -0.49 9.67
C ILE A 130 -0.66 -0.95 8.47
N LEU A 131 0.22 -0.09 8.00
CA LEU A 131 1.12 -0.34 6.87
C LEU A 131 2.55 -0.59 7.36
N ASN A 132 3.31 -1.31 6.55
CA ASN A 132 4.76 -1.36 6.66
C ASN A 132 5.37 -0.18 5.90
N PHE A 133 6.64 0.11 6.14
CA PHE A 133 7.39 1.12 5.40
C PHE A 133 8.53 0.47 4.63
N TYR A 134 8.68 0.85 3.37
CA TYR A 134 9.63 0.26 2.44
C TYR A 134 10.58 1.29 1.87
N GLU A 135 11.75 0.81 1.52
CA GLU A 135 12.78 1.48 0.74
C GLU A 135 12.93 0.77 -0.59
N THR A 136 12.92 1.51 -1.69
CA THR A 136 13.21 0.98 -3.02
C THR A 136 14.71 1.04 -3.26
N THR A 137 15.29 -0.08 -3.64
CA THR A 137 16.68 -0.20 -4.09
C THR A 137 16.71 -0.65 -5.56
N GLU A 138 17.92 -0.76 -6.15
CA GLU A 138 18.08 -1.26 -7.52
C GLU A 138 17.64 -2.74 -7.67
N GLU A 139 17.62 -3.49 -6.58
CA GLU A 139 17.36 -4.93 -6.61
C GLU A 139 15.97 -5.29 -6.08
N GLU A 140 15.51 -4.56 -5.06
CA GLU A 140 14.31 -4.97 -4.33
C GLU A 140 13.60 -3.82 -3.60
N PHE A 141 12.41 -4.14 -3.07
CA PHE A 141 11.70 -3.37 -2.07
C PHE A 141 12.04 -3.89 -0.69
N LYS A 142 12.91 -3.21 0.02
CA LYS A 142 13.35 -3.58 1.35
C LYS A 142 12.40 -3.04 2.41
N LYS A 143 11.87 -3.91 3.26
CA LYS A 143 11.09 -3.47 4.42
C LYS A 143 12.01 -2.83 5.46
N ILE A 144 11.63 -1.64 5.96
CA ILE A 144 12.39 -0.89 6.97
C ILE A 144 11.67 -0.95 8.32
N PHE A 145 10.33 -0.84 8.34
CA PHE A 145 9.47 -0.95 9.53
C PHE A 145 8.28 -1.86 9.26
#